data_14e6aa9e922855bdde3efadfdb6f3ef5
#
_entry.id   14e6aa9e922855bdde3efadfdb6f3ef5
#
_cell.length_a   1.000
_cell.length_b   1.000
_cell.length_c   1.000
_cell.angle_alpha   90.00
_cell.angle_beta   90.00
_cell.angle_gamma   90.00
#
_symmetry.space_group_name_H-M   'P 1'
#
loop_
_entity.id
_entity.type
_entity.pdbx_description
1 polymer ?
#
loop_
_entity_poly.entity_id
_entity_poly.type
_entity_poly.pdbx_seq_one_letter_code
_entity_poly.pdbx_strand_id
1 'polypeptide(L)'
;MRVAMYYNNNDVRLEEMPKPKTGPEELLVKAMACGICGSDVLESYRLPTAPRVLGHEMTGEIVEVGEGVNLYKVGDRVFVSHHVPCNTCRYCLSGHHTACETLHTTNFDPGGFAEYIRVPQINV
;
A
#
# COMPACT_ATOMS: atom_id res chain seq x y z
N MET A 1 0.32 -6.53 -14.98
CA MET A 1 1.52 -6.29 -14.17
C MET A 1 1.87 -7.53 -13.37
N ARG A 2 3.15 -7.73 -13.07
CA ARG A 2 3.61 -8.85 -12.25
C ARG A 2 3.47 -8.53 -10.78
N VAL A 3 3.13 -9.56 -10.00
CA VAL A 3 3.00 -9.49 -8.55
C VAL A 3 3.61 -10.75 -7.92
N ALA A 4 4.08 -10.65 -6.67
CA ALA A 4 4.40 -11.81 -5.86
C ALA A 4 3.19 -12.18 -5.00
N MET A 5 2.46 -13.21 -5.45
CA MET A 5 1.26 -13.69 -4.76
C MET A 5 1.67 -14.66 -3.64
N TYR A 6 1.31 -14.32 -2.43
CA TYR A 6 1.56 -15.14 -1.24
C TYR A 6 0.40 -16.10 -0.98
N TYR A 7 0.69 -17.38 -0.88
CA TYR A 7 -0.24 -18.45 -0.48
C TYR A 7 0.08 -18.99 0.91
N ASN A 8 1.36 -19.20 1.21
CA ASN A 8 1.91 -19.55 2.51
C ASN A 8 3.43 -19.34 2.49
N ASN A 9 4.14 -19.56 3.61
CA ASN A 9 5.59 -19.31 3.69
C ASN A 9 6.46 -20.18 2.75
N ASN A 10 5.93 -21.29 2.25
CA ASN A 10 6.61 -22.17 1.29
C ASN A 10 6.09 -22.00 -0.14
N ASP A 11 5.09 -21.13 -0.35
CA ASP A 11 4.44 -20.95 -1.65
C ASP A 11 4.18 -19.46 -1.91
N VAL A 12 5.12 -18.84 -2.62
CA VAL A 12 4.99 -17.47 -3.16
C VAL A 12 5.22 -17.56 -4.65
N ARG A 13 4.27 -17.10 -5.44
CA ARG A 13 4.27 -17.25 -6.91
C ARG A 13 4.34 -15.91 -7.60
N LEU A 14 5.10 -15.85 -8.70
CA LEU A 14 5.03 -14.74 -9.64
C LEU A 14 3.78 -14.92 -10.51
N GLU A 15 2.84 -13.99 -10.38
CA GLU A 15 1.57 -14.01 -11.11
C GLU A 15 1.32 -12.70 -11.83
N GLU A 16 0.35 -12.68 -12.72
CA GLU A 16 -0.10 -11.49 -13.41
C GLU A 16 -1.44 -11.00 -12.90
N MET A 17 -1.53 -9.70 -12.65
CA MET A 17 -2.77 -9.00 -12.30
C MET A 17 -2.99 -7.80 -13.21
N PRO A 18 -4.24 -7.35 -13.38
CA PRO A 18 -4.50 -6.04 -13.98
C PRO A 18 -3.78 -4.94 -13.20
N LYS A 19 -3.27 -3.95 -13.90
CA LYS A 19 -2.75 -2.72 -13.27
C LYS A 19 -3.92 -1.98 -12.61
N PRO A 20 -3.81 -1.54 -11.34
CA PRO A 20 -4.86 -0.80 -10.66
C PRO A 20 -5.19 0.50 -11.40
N LYS A 21 -6.45 0.90 -11.37
CA LYS A 21 -6.90 2.20 -11.91
C LYS A 21 -6.86 3.23 -10.80
N THR A 22 -6.27 4.39 -11.09
CA THR A 22 -6.21 5.52 -10.17
C THR A 22 -7.59 6.17 -10.04
N GLY A 23 -8.06 6.36 -8.83
CA GLY A 23 -9.28 7.09 -8.50
C GLY A 23 -8.98 8.53 -8.04
N PRO A 24 -10.02 9.31 -7.66
CA PRO A 24 -9.84 10.61 -7.02
C PRO A 24 -9.03 10.49 -5.73
N GLU A 25 -8.22 11.52 -5.42
CA GLU A 25 -7.37 11.59 -4.23
C GLU A 25 -6.34 10.44 -4.12
N GLU A 26 -6.10 9.70 -5.21
CA GLU A 26 -5.19 8.56 -5.26
C GLU A 26 -4.01 8.79 -6.19
N LEU A 27 -2.98 8.01 -5.98
CA LEU A 27 -1.75 7.97 -6.77
C LEU A 27 -1.51 6.54 -7.25
N LEU A 28 -1.00 6.40 -8.46
CA LEU A 28 -0.39 5.16 -8.93
C LEU A 28 1.13 5.29 -8.83
N VAL A 29 1.72 4.41 -8.06
CA VAL A 29 3.16 4.40 -7.82
C VAL A 29 3.77 3.17 -8.47
N LYS A 30 4.78 3.38 -9.32
CA LYS A 30 5.63 2.31 -9.86
C LYS A 30 6.67 1.94 -8.83
N ALA A 31 6.68 0.69 -8.40
CA ALA A 31 7.61 0.19 -7.39
C ALA A 31 9.06 0.27 -7.87
N MET A 32 9.94 0.80 -7.06
CA MET A 32 11.40 0.80 -7.26
C MET A 32 12.08 -0.17 -6.31
N ALA A 33 11.61 -0.23 -5.06
CA ALA A 33 12.08 -1.16 -4.04
C ALA A 33 10.99 -1.38 -3.00
N CYS A 34 10.96 -2.57 -2.41
CA CYS A 34 10.11 -2.90 -1.29
C CYS A 34 10.89 -3.75 -0.29
N GLY A 35 10.93 -3.33 0.97
CA GLY A 35 11.51 -4.09 2.06
C GLY A 35 10.67 -5.33 2.41
N ILE A 36 11.32 -6.35 2.94
CA ILE A 36 10.67 -7.52 3.54
C ILE A 36 10.65 -7.32 5.05
N CYS A 37 9.47 -7.11 5.59
CA CYS A 37 9.25 -6.97 7.03
C CYS A 37 9.17 -8.34 7.71
N GLY A 38 9.56 -8.42 8.98
CA GLY A 38 9.34 -9.62 9.79
C GLY A 38 7.88 -10.07 9.84
N SER A 39 6.93 -9.15 9.69
CA SER A 39 5.50 -9.49 9.61
C SER A 39 5.11 -10.22 8.32
N ASP A 40 5.89 -10.10 7.25
CA ASP A 40 5.61 -10.80 5.98
C ASP A 40 5.88 -12.31 6.08
N VAL A 41 6.81 -12.71 6.96
CA VAL A 41 7.18 -14.12 7.19
C VAL A 41 6.48 -14.73 8.41
N LEU A 42 5.64 -13.98 9.12
CA LEU A 42 4.85 -14.48 10.24
C LEU A 42 3.59 -15.18 9.71
N GLU A 43 3.71 -16.49 9.45
CA GLU A 43 2.68 -17.27 8.76
C GLU A 43 1.32 -17.26 9.47
N SER A 44 1.30 -17.38 10.79
CA SER A 44 0.07 -17.33 11.59
C SER A 44 -0.72 -16.03 11.41
N TYR A 45 -0.03 -14.93 11.08
CA TYR A 45 -0.64 -13.64 10.82
C TYR A 45 -1.07 -13.48 9.35
N ARG A 46 -0.30 -14.06 8.41
CA ARG A 46 -0.55 -13.86 6.96
C ARG A 46 -1.49 -14.89 6.35
N LEU A 47 -1.41 -16.14 6.79
CA LEU A 47 -2.19 -17.25 6.23
C LEU A 47 -3.73 -17.01 6.26
N PRO A 48 -4.34 -16.44 7.31
CA PRO A 48 -5.79 -16.19 7.32
C PRO A 48 -6.28 -15.22 6.23
N THR A 49 -5.38 -14.45 5.62
CA THR A 49 -5.70 -13.47 4.57
C THR A 49 -5.18 -13.87 3.19
N ALA A 50 -4.54 -15.04 3.08
CA ALA A 50 -4.06 -15.58 1.81
C ALA A 50 -5.23 -16.09 0.93
N PRO A 51 -5.10 -16.11 -0.43
CA PRO A 51 -3.96 -15.57 -1.17
C PRO A 51 -4.01 -14.02 -1.26
N ARG A 52 -2.84 -13.38 -1.19
CA ARG A 52 -2.74 -11.92 -1.34
C ARG A 52 -1.33 -11.49 -1.72
N VAL A 53 -1.21 -10.28 -2.25
CA VAL A 53 0.08 -9.61 -2.42
C VAL A 53 0.47 -8.96 -1.10
N LEU A 54 1.65 -9.29 -0.59
CA LEU A 54 2.24 -8.70 0.62
C LEU A 54 3.12 -7.49 0.27
N GLY A 55 3.92 -7.03 1.24
CA GLY A 55 4.81 -5.89 1.11
C GLY A 55 4.14 -4.56 1.50
N HIS A 56 4.83 -3.81 2.37
CA HIS A 56 4.31 -2.55 2.95
C HIS A 56 5.42 -1.55 3.31
N GLU A 57 6.65 -1.84 2.93
CA GLU A 57 7.84 -0.98 3.12
C GLU A 57 8.38 -0.57 1.76
N MET A 58 7.61 0.21 1.01
CA MET A 58 7.82 0.43 -0.41
C MET A 58 8.23 1.86 -0.72
N THR A 59 9.14 2.00 -1.69
CA THR A 59 9.44 3.25 -2.38
C THR A 59 9.18 3.12 -3.87
N GLY A 60 8.86 4.22 -4.52
CA GLY A 60 8.60 4.21 -5.95
C GLY A 60 8.52 5.60 -6.56
N GLU A 61 8.13 5.63 -7.82
CA GLU A 61 7.91 6.84 -8.60
C GLU A 61 6.42 6.96 -8.94
N ILE A 62 5.85 8.13 -8.74
CA ILE A 62 4.46 8.41 -9.13
C ILE A 62 4.38 8.42 -10.66
N VAL A 63 3.48 7.60 -11.21
CA VAL A 63 3.24 7.49 -12.66
C VAL A 63 1.86 7.97 -13.10
N GLU A 64 0.90 8.03 -12.18
CA GLU A 64 -0.42 8.62 -12.40
C GLU A 64 -0.88 9.36 -11.13
N VAL A 65 -1.60 10.46 -11.34
CA VAL A 65 -2.14 11.32 -10.27
C VAL A 65 -3.65 11.44 -10.48
N GLY A 66 -4.42 11.10 -9.47
CA GLY A 66 -5.88 11.20 -9.49
C GLY A 66 -6.39 12.63 -9.34
N GLU A 67 -7.66 12.82 -9.66
CA GLU A 67 -8.34 14.11 -9.44
C GLU A 67 -8.28 14.52 -7.97
N GLY A 68 -8.09 15.81 -7.68
CA GLY A 68 -8.02 16.36 -6.31
C GLY A 68 -6.64 16.29 -5.66
N VAL A 69 -5.68 15.55 -6.22
CA VAL A 69 -4.31 15.54 -5.72
C VAL A 69 -3.57 16.80 -6.17
N ASN A 70 -3.08 17.59 -5.21
CA ASN A 70 -2.43 18.87 -5.48
C ASN A 70 -0.97 18.95 -4.97
N LEU A 71 -0.56 18.01 -4.12
CA LEU A 71 0.75 18.05 -3.46
C LEU A 71 1.83 17.27 -4.23
N TYR A 72 1.41 16.39 -5.14
CA TYR A 72 2.28 15.45 -5.84
C TYR A 72 2.10 15.55 -7.35
N LYS A 73 3.13 15.19 -8.10
CA LYS A 73 3.11 15.12 -9.57
C LYS A 73 3.79 13.85 -10.09
N VAL A 74 3.50 13.50 -11.32
CA VAL A 74 4.18 12.42 -12.04
C VAL A 74 5.68 12.67 -12.05
N GLY A 75 6.47 11.62 -11.75
CA GLY A 75 7.91 11.65 -11.64
C GLY A 75 8.44 11.90 -10.21
N ASP A 76 7.58 12.25 -9.24
CA ASP A 76 8.02 12.38 -7.86
C ASP A 76 8.38 11.00 -7.29
N ARG A 77 9.50 10.93 -6.56
CA ARG A 77 9.91 9.74 -5.81
C ARG A 77 9.37 9.81 -4.41
N VAL A 78 8.73 8.72 -3.98
CA VAL A 78 7.98 8.68 -2.74
C VAL A 78 8.25 7.41 -1.93
N PHE A 79 8.13 7.53 -0.63
CA PHE A 79 7.93 6.41 0.29
C PHE A 79 6.43 6.28 0.55
N VAL A 80 5.94 5.06 0.68
CA VAL A 80 4.51 4.81 0.91
C VAL A 80 4.32 4.11 2.24
N SER A 81 3.53 4.73 3.13
CA SER A 81 3.16 4.15 4.42
C SER A 81 1.79 3.46 4.34
N HIS A 82 1.69 2.24 4.86
CA HIS A 82 0.42 1.48 4.86
C HIS A 82 -0.48 1.81 6.05
N HIS A 83 0.05 2.43 7.10
CA HIS A 83 -0.68 2.84 8.29
C HIS A 83 -0.61 4.35 8.49
N VAL A 84 -1.67 5.05 8.08
CA VAL A 84 -1.77 6.51 8.22
C VAL A 84 -3.10 6.86 8.88
N PRO A 85 -3.11 7.66 9.96
CA PRO A 85 -4.35 8.13 10.58
C PRO A 85 -5.01 9.18 9.69
N CYS A 86 -6.34 9.29 9.74
CA CYS A 86 -7.07 10.27 8.93
C CYS A 86 -6.87 11.73 9.39
N ASN A 87 -6.36 11.97 10.59
CA ASN A 87 -6.15 13.27 11.23
C ASN A 87 -7.42 14.15 11.43
N THR A 88 -8.60 13.63 11.13
CA THR A 88 -9.86 14.39 11.17
C THR A 88 -10.92 13.77 12.08
N CYS A 89 -10.84 12.48 12.44
CA CYS A 89 -11.80 11.86 13.34
C CYS A 89 -11.58 12.29 14.79
N ARG A 90 -12.58 12.06 15.64
CA ARG A 90 -12.53 12.41 17.07
C ARG A 90 -11.29 11.86 17.80
N TYR A 91 -10.84 10.67 17.43
CA TYR A 91 -9.68 10.06 18.04
C TYR A 91 -8.39 10.78 17.65
N CYS A 92 -8.21 11.09 16.36
CA CYS A 92 -7.05 11.86 15.89
C CYS A 92 -7.01 13.24 16.52
N LEU A 93 -8.15 13.96 16.54
CA LEU A 93 -8.24 15.31 17.12
C LEU A 93 -7.99 15.35 18.63
N SER A 94 -8.17 14.23 19.34
CA SER A 94 -7.84 14.09 20.76
C SER A 94 -6.48 13.43 21.04
N GLY A 95 -5.64 13.21 19.99
CA GLY A 95 -4.30 12.63 20.11
C GLY A 95 -4.26 11.11 20.23
N HIS A 96 -5.39 10.42 20.05
CA HIS A 96 -5.50 8.96 20.14
C HIS A 96 -5.48 8.32 18.73
N HIS A 97 -4.42 8.56 17.96
CA HIS A 97 -4.30 8.11 16.56
C HIS A 97 -4.43 6.58 16.42
N THR A 98 -3.97 5.81 17.41
CA THR A 98 -4.07 4.34 17.39
C THR A 98 -5.51 3.82 17.46
N ALA A 99 -6.50 4.66 17.79
CA ALA A 99 -7.92 4.32 17.76
C ALA A 99 -8.61 4.76 16.45
N CYS A 100 -7.86 5.33 15.51
CA CYS A 100 -8.38 5.75 14.20
C CYS A 100 -8.66 4.52 13.32
N GLU A 101 -9.89 4.40 12.81
CA GLU A 101 -10.26 3.30 11.91
C GLU A 101 -9.44 3.29 10.62
N THR A 102 -9.16 4.48 10.05
CA THR A 102 -8.33 4.59 8.84
C THR A 102 -6.92 4.04 9.04
N LEU A 103 -6.36 4.21 10.25
CA LEU A 103 -5.03 3.67 10.57
C LEU A 103 -5.03 2.12 10.58
N HIS A 104 -6.17 1.49 10.91
CA HIS A 104 -6.29 0.03 10.94
C HIS A 104 -6.59 -0.58 9.57
N THR A 105 -6.94 0.22 8.58
CA THR A 105 -7.20 -0.25 7.21
C THR A 105 -5.94 -0.11 6.36
N THR A 106 -5.68 -1.12 5.52
CA THR A 106 -4.64 -1.03 4.50
C THR A 106 -5.27 -0.50 3.23
N ASN A 107 -4.81 0.67 2.80
CA ASN A 107 -5.36 1.32 1.60
C ASN A 107 -4.54 1.03 0.33
N PHE A 108 -3.56 0.12 0.41
CA PHE A 108 -2.79 -0.32 -0.73
C PHE A 108 -3.57 -1.29 -1.60
N ASP A 109 -3.42 -1.14 -2.89
CA ASP A 109 -3.96 -2.08 -3.84
C ASP A 109 -2.91 -2.36 -4.94
N PRO A 110 -2.39 -3.60 -5.05
CA PRO A 110 -2.70 -4.80 -4.24
C PRO A 110 -1.81 -4.96 -3.00
N GLY A 111 -0.60 -4.47 -3.00
CA GLY A 111 0.45 -4.58 -1.99
C GLY A 111 1.80 -4.23 -2.61
N GLY A 112 2.84 -4.03 -1.78
CA GLY A 112 4.12 -3.51 -2.22
C GLY A 112 4.96 -4.47 -3.07
N PHE A 113 4.71 -5.79 -3.01
CA PHE A 113 5.38 -6.77 -3.87
C PHE A 113 4.69 -6.89 -5.23
N ALA A 114 4.47 -5.75 -5.88
CA ALA A 114 3.89 -5.58 -7.21
C ALA A 114 4.66 -4.53 -8.01
N GLU A 115 4.57 -4.55 -9.33
CA GLU A 115 5.19 -3.52 -10.17
C GLU A 115 4.56 -2.14 -10.01
N TYR A 116 3.26 -2.10 -9.70
CA TYR A 116 2.50 -0.86 -9.45
C TYR A 116 1.57 -1.06 -8.28
N ILE A 117 1.40 -0.01 -7.47
CA ILE A 117 0.39 0.04 -6.43
C ILE A 117 -0.43 1.33 -6.54
N ARG A 118 -1.70 1.24 -6.24
CA ARG A 118 -2.58 2.38 -6.03
C ARG A 118 -2.64 2.69 -4.55
N VAL A 119 -2.49 3.95 -4.20
CA VAL A 119 -2.52 4.42 -2.80
C VAL A 119 -3.22 5.77 -2.70
N PRO A 120 -3.95 6.04 -1.62
CA PRO A 120 -4.42 7.39 -1.31
C PRO A 120 -3.24 8.34 -1.10
N GLN A 121 -3.38 9.61 -1.50
CA GLN A 121 -2.31 10.60 -1.32
C GLN A 121 -1.88 10.80 0.14
N ILE A 122 -2.76 10.54 1.11
CA ILE A 122 -2.44 10.64 2.54
C ILE A 122 -1.40 9.58 2.98
N ASN A 123 -1.21 8.52 2.21
CA ASN A 123 -0.27 7.44 2.51
C ASN A 123 1.17 7.68 2.01
N VAL A 124 1.42 8.86 1.44
CA VAL A 124 2.69 9.26 0.82
C VAL A 124 3.38 10.38 1.59
#